data_83a75495e30c89f7300440f7791f41b8
#
_entry.id   83a75495e30c89f7300440f7791f41b8
#
_cell.length_a   1.000
_cell.length_b   1.000
_cell.length_c   1.000
_cell.angle_alpha   90.00
_cell.angle_beta   90.00
_cell.angle_gamma   90.00
#
_symmetry.space_group_name_H-M   'P 1'
#
loop_
_entity.id
_entity.type
_entity.pdbx_description
1 polymer ?
#
loop_
_entity_poly.entity_id
_entity_poly.type
_entity_poly.pdbx_seq_one_letter_code
_entity_poly.pdbx_strand_id
1 'polypeptide(L)' 'MRESAFVRLNRQKWQSYQEWGQNMGMLNPEEMAKIYLDVSADLAFAQTHFAESPVTDYLERIAR' A
#
# COMPACT_ATOMS: atom_id res chain seq x y z
N MET A 1 -2.92 10.97 13.40
CA MET A 1 -1.82 11.13 12.41
C MET A 1 -2.30 11.93 11.21
N ARG A 2 -1.51 12.87 10.76
CA ARG A 2 -1.85 13.65 9.56
C ARG A 2 -1.56 12.84 8.32
N GLU A 3 -2.33 13.09 7.25
CA GLU A 3 -2.13 12.40 5.98
C GLU A 3 -0.71 12.54 5.45
N SER A 4 -0.12 13.75 5.50
CA SER A 4 1.24 13.97 5.01
C SER A 4 2.27 13.13 5.77
N ALA A 5 2.10 12.95 7.07
CA ALA A 5 2.98 12.11 7.87
C ALA A 5 2.79 10.63 7.51
N PHE A 6 1.56 10.19 7.32
CA PHE A 6 1.24 8.84 6.91
C PHE A 6 1.88 8.50 5.56
N VAL A 7 1.74 9.38 4.58
CA VAL A 7 2.32 9.20 3.25
C VAL A 7 3.86 9.17 3.34
N ARG A 8 4.45 10.10 4.08
CA ARG A 8 5.90 10.20 4.19
C ARG A 8 6.51 8.95 4.83
N LEU A 9 5.85 8.40 5.84
CA LEU A 9 6.36 7.22 6.54
C LEU A 9 6.27 5.96 5.70
N ASN A 10 5.34 5.89 4.76
CA ASN A 10 5.05 4.66 4.03
C ASN A 10 5.36 4.73 2.53
N ARG A 11 5.69 5.91 2.00
CA ARG A 11 5.83 6.12 0.56
C ARG A 11 6.85 5.18 -0.09
N GLN A 12 8.03 5.04 0.52
CA GLN A 12 9.07 4.16 -0.02
C GLN A 12 8.61 2.69 -0.02
N LYS A 13 7.94 2.28 1.03
CA LYS A 13 7.41 0.94 1.15
C LYS A 13 6.40 0.66 0.03
N TRP A 14 5.48 1.57 -0.20
CA TRP A 14 4.46 1.41 -1.25
C TRP A 14 5.07 1.40 -2.64
N GLN A 15 6.07 2.23 -2.88
CA GLN A 15 6.78 2.24 -4.17
C GLN A 15 7.49 0.91 -4.41
N SER A 16 8.12 0.34 -3.38
CA SER A 16 8.74 -0.97 -3.47
C SER A 16 7.73 -2.05 -3.81
N TYR A 17 6.56 -2.03 -3.17
CA TYR A 17 5.51 -3.00 -3.44
C TYR A 17 4.99 -2.89 -4.87
N GLN A 18 4.87 -1.67 -5.38
CA GLN A 18 4.44 -1.43 -6.76
C GLN A 18 5.44 -2.01 -7.76
N GLU A 19 6.73 -1.80 -7.51
CA GLU A 19 7.79 -2.36 -8.35
C GLU A 19 7.79 -3.89 -8.32
N TRP A 20 7.64 -4.47 -7.13
CA TRP A 20 7.59 -5.92 -6.98
C TRP A 20 6.36 -6.52 -7.66
N GLY A 21 5.24 -5.80 -7.64
CA GLY A 21 4.03 -6.21 -8.36
C GLY A 21 4.24 -6.30 -9.86
N GLN A 22 5.10 -5.45 -10.42
CA GLN A 22 5.44 -5.48 -11.84
C GLN A 22 6.39 -6.63 -12.17
N ASN A 23 7.13 -7.14 -11.20
CA ASN A 23 8.09 -8.23 -11.34
C ASN A 23 7.57 -9.47 -10.63
N MET A 24 6.36 -9.89 -10.97
CA MET A 24 5.63 -10.94 -10.24
C MET A 24 6.37 -12.27 -10.15
N GLY A 25 7.23 -12.57 -11.10
CA GLY A 25 7.99 -13.82 -11.09
C GLY A 25 9.10 -13.89 -10.04
N MET A 26 9.40 -12.78 -9.37
CA MET A 26 10.49 -12.70 -8.39
C MET A 26 10.02 -12.89 -6.96
N LEU A 27 8.72 -12.91 -6.72
CA LEU A 27 8.17 -13.05 -5.38
C LEU A 27 7.53 -14.43 -5.23
N ASN A 28 7.76 -15.07 -4.08
CA ASN A 28 7.04 -16.30 -3.77
C ASN A 28 5.65 -15.96 -3.21
N PRO A 29 4.71 -16.95 -3.19
CA PRO A 29 3.36 -16.68 -2.72
C PRO A 29 3.28 -16.17 -1.28
N GLU A 30 4.19 -16.60 -0.43
CA GLU A 30 4.22 -16.18 0.97
C GLU A 30 4.56 -14.70 1.09
N GLU A 31 5.55 -14.24 0.32
CA GLU A 31 5.92 -12.82 0.30
C GLU A 31 4.80 -11.96 -0.28
N MET A 32 4.13 -12.43 -1.33
CA MET A 32 2.99 -11.74 -1.90
C MET A 32 1.85 -11.60 -0.90
N ALA A 33 1.60 -12.65 -0.13
CA ALA A 33 0.56 -12.62 0.90
C ALA A 33 0.87 -11.58 1.98
N LYS A 34 2.13 -11.49 2.40
CA LYS A 34 2.55 -10.49 3.38
C LYS A 34 2.36 -9.06 2.86
N ILE A 35 2.76 -8.82 1.62
CA ILE A 35 2.59 -7.52 0.97
C ILE A 35 1.11 -7.16 0.90
N TYR A 36 0.28 -8.11 0.47
CA TYR A 36 -1.15 -7.89 0.36
C TYR A 36 -1.77 -7.52 1.72
N LEU A 37 -1.39 -8.25 2.77
CA LEU A 37 -1.90 -7.98 4.12
C LEU A 37 -1.46 -6.61 4.61
N ASP A 38 -0.21 -6.22 4.35
CA ASP A 38 0.32 -4.93 4.77
C ASP A 38 -0.39 -3.78 4.04
N VAL A 39 -0.53 -3.89 2.72
CA VAL A 39 -1.23 -2.87 1.93
C VAL A 39 -2.70 -2.79 2.34
N SER A 40 -3.33 -3.92 2.58
CA SER A 40 -4.73 -3.96 3.02
C SER A 40 -4.92 -3.25 4.36
N ALA A 41 -3.97 -3.42 5.28
CA ALA A 41 -4.00 -2.73 6.58
C ALA A 41 -3.83 -1.22 6.40
N ASP A 42 -2.89 -0.81 5.55
CA ASP A 42 -2.69 0.61 5.24
C ASP A 42 -3.93 1.22 4.57
N LEU A 43 -4.54 0.47 3.66
CA LEU A 43 -5.77 0.91 2.99
C LEU A 43 -6.92 1.08 3.99
N ALA A 44 -7.10 0.13 4.90
CA ALA A 44 -8.13 0.21 5.93
C ALA A 44 -7.93 1.45 6.80
N PHE A 45 -6.68 1.72 7.19
CA PHE A 45 -6.35 2.91 7.96
C PHE A 45 -6.70 4.18 7.17
N ALA A 46 -6.33 4.24 5.89
CA ALA A 46 -6.60 5.39 5.04
C ALA A 46 -8.09 5.59 4.83
N GLN A 47 -8.85 4.52 4.63
CA GLN A 47 -10.30 4.60 4.48
C GLN A 47 -10.99 5.15 5.73
N THR A 48 -10.43 4.85 6.89
CA THR A 48 -10.97 5.34 8.17
C THR A 48 -10.65 6.81 8.41
N HIS A 49 -9.41 7.22 8.12
CA HIS A 49 -8.92 8.55 8.48
C HIS A 49 -8.85 9.53 7.31
N PHE A 50 -8.74 9.03 6.08
CA PHE A 50 -8.53 9.85 4.88
C PHE A 50 -9.41 9.38 3.72
N ALA A 51 -10.68 9.12 3.98
CA ALA A 51 -11.59 8.40 3.07
C ALA A 51 -11.66 9.00 1.65
N GLU A 52 -11.57 10.32 1.53
CA GLU A 52 -11.69 11.01 0.24
C GLU A 52 -10.35 11.53 -0.28
N SER A 53 -9.26 11.04 0.27
CA SER A 53 -7.93 11.52 -0.02
C SER A 53 -7.30 10.79 -1.22
N PRO A 54 -6.41 11.45 -1.97
CA PRO A 54 -5.65 10.78 -3.03
C PRO A 54 -4.83 9.58 -2.55
N VAL A 55 -4.38 9.55 -1.30
CA VAL A 55 -3.64 8.41 -0.77
C VAL A 55 -4.50 7.15 -0.73
N THR A 56 -5.78 7.29 -0.40
CA THR A 56 -6.71 6.16 -0.39
C THR A 56 -6.89 5.59 -1.80
N ASP A 57 -7.07 6.45 -2.81
CA ASP A 57 -7.16 6.03 -4.20
C ASP A 57 -5.88 5.31 -4.65
N TYR A 58 -4.72 5.82 -4.26
CA TYR A 58 -3.44 5.22 -4.58
C TYR A 58 -3.32 3.81 -4.00
N LEU A 59 -3.69 3.65 -2.73
CA LEU A 59 -3.63 2.34 -2.07
C LEU A 59 -4.63 1.35 -2.67
N GLU A 60 -5.80 1.81 -3.07
CA GLU A 60 -6.78 0.95 -3.76
C GLU A 60 -6.21 0.40 -5.07
N ARG A 61 -5.44 1.20 -5.80
CA ARG A 61 -4.80 0.75 -7.04
C ARG A 61 -3.73 -0.30 -6.77
N ILE A 62 -2.95 -0.12 -5.71
CA ILE A 62 -1.90 -1.09 -5.34
C ILE A 62 -2.52 -2.41 -4.91
N ALA A 63 -3.63 -2.36 -4.19
CA ALA A 63 -4.28 -3.55 -3.62
C ALA A 63 -5.01 -4.42 -4.65
N ARG A 64 -5.15 -3.95 -5.87
CA ARG A 64 -5.85 -4.71 -6.92
C ARG A 64 -4.98 -5.77 -7.59
#